data_92c410ed8828bd1e1d4c04999b51ff81
#
_entry.id   92c410ed8828bd1e1d4c04999b51ff81
#
_cell.length_a   1.000
_cell.length_b   1.000
_cell.length_c   1.000
_cell.angle_alpha   90.00
_cell.angle_beta   90.00
_cell.angle_gamma   90.00
#
_symmetry.space_group_name_H-M   'P 1'
#
loop_
_entity.id
_entity.type
_entity.pdbx_description
1 polymer ?
#
loop_
_entity_poly.entity_id
_entity_poly.type
_entity_poly.pdbx_seq_one_letter_code
_entity_poly.pdbx_strand_id
1 'polypeptide(L)'
;CLVHHDSFLLWDSKVNRWNAANMGPCRDIYGEIAEAVHQHDDMKLLATFHHGRSFGYATGGMKSDDITDTMRETWDVFDPAFYDFYWNQWTGTAKEFSDQWKAKISEVIDTYHPDMIWFDGLRTSMRGNHPPEAYVLDVLAKYFNDASRNQQRVTICNKNGGDFNFPQDVGLRCYENGRDMPTDVGPWFLIDRAIAYPWSYVNNKRYKDKADYHIRSIVDVVSRGGIFLLSLTPKGDGSIPPEEREIMKNIGKWMKLNGEAIYGSRPWKTHAEGPTITRGFKRNNKGEEKEQWDWRKEFTAQDIRFTQKGNIIYAIALAWPDDGKLQIQSLAEGCKETIQSISLMGSNRQLEWKQDKKHLEVTVPETPPGEYAFTFKIHTE
;
A
#
# COMPACT_ATOMS: atom_id res chain seq x y z
N CYS A 1 -8.22 4.22 5.70
CA CYS A 1 -8.58 5.50 5.08
C CYS A 1 -9.36 6.32 6.08
N LEU A 2 -8.90 7.55 6.38
CA LEU A 2 -9.54 8.42 7.40
C LEU A 2 -10.75 9.14 6.85
N VAL A 3 -10.67 9.54 5.59
CA VAL A 3 -11.72 10.25 4.87
C VAL A 3 -11.63 9.92 3.39
N HIS A 4 -12.73 9.49 2.81
CA HIS A 4 -12.82 9.18 1.38
C HIS A 4 -13.46 10.36 0.61
N HIS A 5 -13.79 10.17 -0.65
CA HIS A 5 -14.42 11.19 -1.50
C HIS A 5 -15.82 11.63 -1.02
N ASP A 6 -16.46 10.81 -0.16
CA ASP A 6 -17.73 11.10 0.51
C ASP A 6 -17.62 12.16 1.60
N SER A 7 -16.41 12.53 2.02
CA SER A 7 -16.10 13.53 3.04
C SER A 7 -16.42 13.14 4.48
N PHE A 8 -16.90 11.91 4.78
CA PHE A 8 -17.12 11.47 6.15
C PHE A 8 -15.81 11.15 6.87
N LEU A 9 -15.65 11.66 8.11
CA LEU A 9 -14.40 11.59 8.85
C LEU A 9 -14.45 10.46 9.89
N LEU A 10 -13.38 9.67 9.99
CA LEU A 10 -13.28 8.57 10.95
C LEU A 10 -12.62 8.96 12.29
N TRP A 11 -12.43 10.25 12.56
CA TRP A 11 -11.87 10.75 13.82
C TRP A 11 -12.78 11.80 14.47
N ASP A 12 -12.56 12.13 15.74
CA ASP A 12 -13.28 13.18 16.49
C ASP A 12 -12.85 14.58 16.03
N SER A 13 -13.31 14.96 14.85
CA SER A 13 -12.97 16.26 14.24
C SER A 13 -13.73 17.39 14.89
N LYS A 14 -12.98 18.48 15.19
CA LYS A 14 -13.54 19.77 15.60
C LYS A 14 -13.69 20.72 14.40
N VAL A 15 -13.13 20.33 13.24
CA VAL A 15 -13.18 21.10 11.99
C VAL A 15 -14.47 20.87 11.24
N ASN A 16 -14.98 19.63 11.27
CA ASN A 16 -16.19 19.26 10.51
C ASN A 16 -17.08 18.32 11.31
N ARG A 17 -18.38 18.60 11.31
CA ARG A 17 -19.38 17.87 12.08
C ARG A 17 -19.70 16.46 11.57
N TRP A 18 -19.40 16.16 10.30
CA TRP A 18 -19.66 14.89 9.64
C TRP A 18 -18.57 13.88 9.98
N ASN A 19 -18.59 13.39 11.22
CA ASN A 19 -17.55 12.51 11.73
C ASN A 19 -18.11 11.40 12.63
N ALA A 20 -17.32 10.35 12.80
CA ALA A 20 -17.67 9.13 13.53
C ALA A 20 -17.88 9.34 15.04
N ALA A 21 -17.34 10.41 15.63
CA ALA A 21 -17.57 10.74 17.03
C ALA A 21 -18.94 11.41 17.24
N ASN A 22 -19.42 12.16 16.25
CA ASN A 22 -20.72 12.84 16.33
C ASN A 22 -21.89 11.98 15.88
N MET A 23 -21.65 10.97 15.02
CA MET A 23 -22.72 10.14 14.44
C MET A 23 -22.23 8.72 14.13
N GLY A 24 -23.18 7.82 13.90
CA GLY A 24 -22.90 6.42 13.67
C GLY A 24 -22.41 5.75 14.96
N PRO A 25 -21.13 5.33 15.03
CA PRO A 25 -20.59 4.65 16.22
C PRO A 25 -20.39 5.55 17.43
N CYS A 26 -20.45 6.89 17.27
CA CYS A 26 -20.17 7.89 18.30
C CYS A 26 -18.82 7.65 19.01
N ARG A 27 -17.76 7.36 18.23
CA ARG A 27 -16.43 7.04 18.69
C ARG A 27 -15.37 7.67 17.77
N ASP A 28 -14.22 7.99 18.35
CA ASP A 28 -13.01 8.35 17.60
C ASP A 28 -12.32 7.10 17.06
N ILE A 29 -12.80 6.59 15.91
CA ILE A 29 -12.29 5.34 15.33
C ILE A 29 -10.81 5.41 15.00
N TYR A 30 -10.36 6.54 14.42
CA TYR A 30 -8.96 6.67 14.07
C TYR A 30 -8.07 6.86 15.30
N GLY A 31 -8.54 7.60 16.29
CA GLY A 31 -7.82 7.77 17.56
C GLY A 31 -7.59 6.46 18.29
N GLU A 32 -8.60 5.60 18.35
CA GLU A 32 -8.47 4.25 18.95
C GLU A 32 -7.48 3.36 18.17
N ILE A 33 -7.45 3.46 16.84
CA ILE A 33 -6.47 2.74 16.02
C ILE A 33 -5.06 3.32 16.25
N ALA A 34 -4.93 4.65 16.29
CA ALA A 34 -3.65 5.32 16.54
C ALA A 34 -3.07 4.92 17.90
N GLU A 35 -3.89 4.93 18.95
CA GLU A 35 -3.50 4.47 20.28
C GLU A 35 -3.01 3.01 20.26
N ALA A 36 -3.76 2.12 19.61
CA ALA A 36 -3.38 0.72 19.48
C ALA A 36 -2.07 0.52 18.73
N VAL A 37 -1.83 1.29 17.63
CA VAL A 37 -0.58 1.23 16.86
C VAL A 37 0.60 1.74 17.69
N HIS A 38 0.42 2.84 18.43
CA HIS A 38 1.49 3.44 19.23
C HIS A 38 1.90 2.57 20.44
N GLN A 39 1.12 1.55 20.82
CA GLN A 39 1.53 0.55 21.80
C GLN A 39 2.59 -0.44 21.28
N HIS A 40 2.90 -0.37 19.98
CA HIS A 40 3.84 -1.27 19.31
C HIS A 40 4.98 -0.48 18.66
N ASP A 41 6.20 -0.65 19.14
CA ASP A 41 7.40 0.06 18.64
C ASP A 41 7.73 -0.25 17.18
N ASP A 42 7.34 -1.43 16.69
CA ASP A 42 7.59 -1.94 15.35
C ASP A 42 6.49 -1.60 14.34
N MET A 43 5.38 -0.97 14.77
CA MET A 43 4.30 -0.52 13.91
C MET A 43 4.41 0.98 13.61
N LYS A 44 3.89 1.37 12.44
CA LYS A 44 3.86 2.76 11.99
C LYS A 44 2.45 3.18 11.60
N LEU A 45 2.06 4.37 12.06
CA LEU A 45 0.73 4.91 11.82
C LEU A 45 0.69 5.61 10.45
N LEU A 46 -0.21 5.14 9.57
CA LEU A 46 -0.48 5.73 8.28
C LEU A 46 -1.80 6.49 8.30
N ALA A 47 -1.79 7.75 7.84
CA ALA A 47 -2.98 8.56 7.61
C ALA A 47 -3.26 8.70 6.11
N THR A 48 -4.39 8.18 5.62
CA THR A 48 -4.74 8.25 4.20
C THR A 48 -5.88 9.24 3.94
N PHE A 49 -5.68 10.14 2.98
CA PHE A 49 -6.61 11.20 2.65
C PHE A 49 -7.04 11.13 1.17
N HIS A 50 -8.34 10.85 0.94
CA HIS A 50 -8.94 10.79 -0.40
C HIS A 50 -9.80 12.01 -0.71
N HIS A 51 -10.04 12.88 0.27
CA HIS A 51 -10.99 13.99 0.18
C HIS A 51 -10.49 15.19 -0.66
N GLY A 52 -9.27 15.16 -1.19
CA GLY A 52 -8.84 16.12 -2.20
C GLY A 52 -9.71 16.14 -3.46
N ARG A 53 -10.49 15.08 -3.68
CA ARG A 53 -11.45 14.97 -4.79
C ARG A 53 -12.91 15.17 -4.39
N SER A 54 -13.22 15.49 -3.14
CA SER A 54 -14.61 15.58 -2.68
C SER A 54 -15.37 16.72 -3.33
N PHE A 55 -14.69 17.83 -3.71
CA PHE A 55 -15.36 18.94 -4.40
C PHE A 55 -15.91 18.49 -5.76
N GLY A 56 -17.24 18.52 -5.91
CA GLY A 56 -17.95 18.09 -7.09
C GLY A 56 -18.02 16.56 -7.29
N TYR A 57 -17.54 15.77 -6.33
CA TYR A 57 -17.56 14.30 -6.42
C TYR A 57 -19.01 13.77 -6.47
N ALA A 58 -19.86 14.18 -5.53
CA ALA A 58 -21.23 13.71 -5.42
C ALA A 58 -22.11 14.12 -6.62
N THR A 59 -21.77 15.20 -7.30
CA THR A 59 -22.48 15.66 -8.50
C THR A 59 -22.01 15.01 -9.79
N GLY A 60 -21.01 14.14 -9.73
CA GLY A 60 -20.57 13.32 -10.88
C GLY A 60 -20.11 14.08 -12.12
N GLY A 61 -20.00 15.43 -12.06
CA GLY A 61 -19.69 16.28 -13.21
C GLY A 61 -20.91 16.80 -13.95
N MET A 62 -22.06 16.81 -13.29
CA MET A 62 -23.26 17.49 -13.78
C MET A 62 -22.95 18.92 -14.19
N LYS A 63 -23.56 19.36 -15.29
CA LYS A 63 -23.58 20.75 -15.71
C LYS A 63 -24.86 21.40 -15.18
N SER A 64 -24.87 22.73 -15.15
CA SER A 64 -26.04 23.50 -14.67
C SER A 64 -27.33 23.11 -15.42
N ASP A 65 -27.22 22.83 -16.71
CA ASP A 65 -28.35 22.46 -17.58
C ASP A 65 -28.89 21.03 -17.30
N ASP A 66 -28.11 20.18 -16.63
CA ASP A 66 -28.51 18.82 -16.24
C ASP A 66 -29.32 18.81 -14.95
N ILE A 67 -29.39 19.94 -14.23
CA ILE A 67 -29.99 20.04 -12.90
C ILE A 67 -31.39 20.63 -13.00
N THR A 68 -32.38 19.78 -12.75
CA THR A 68 -33.80 20.17 -12.73
C THR A 68 -34.16 20.84 -11.40
N ASP A 69 -35.31 21.59 -11.41
CA ASP A 69 -35.83 22.19 -10.18
C ASP A 69 -36.17 21.10 -9.14
N THR A 70 -36.69 19.97 -9.55
CA THR A 70 -36.97 18.83 -8.65
C THR A 70 -35.70 18.32 -7.99
N MET A 71 -34.56 18.23 -8.73
CA MET A 71 -33.28 17.82 -8.13
C MET A 71 -32.81 18.83 -7.10
N ARG A 72 -32.98 20.14 -7.38
CA ARG A 72 -32.59 21.19 -6.41
C ARG A 72 -33.44 21.17 -5.14
N GLU A 73 -34.68 20.78 -5.24
CA GLU A 73 -35.61 20.73 -4.12
C GLU A 73 -35.55 19.44 -3.31
N THR A 74 -35.10 18.34 -3.91
CA THR A 74 -35.21 17.01 -3.28
C THR A 74 -33.89 16.27 -3.05
N TRP A 75 -32.79 16.72 -3.64
CA TRP A 75 -31.49 16.06 -3.48
C TRP A 75 -30.63 16.76 -2.43
N ASP A 76 -30.21 16.04 -1.42
CA ASP A 76 -29.34 16.54 -0.34
C ASP A 76 -28.08 17.24 -0.84
N VAL A 77 -27.55 16.82 -2.00
CA VAL A 77 -26.36 17.43 -2.60
C VAL A 77 -26.56 18.90 -2.98
N PHE A 78 -27.80 19.36 -3.13
CA PHE A 78 -28.15 20.76 -3.41
C PHE A 78 -28.73 21.49 -2.19
N ASP A 79 -28.98 20.79 -1.07
CA ASP A 79 -29.45 21.38 0.16
C ASP A 79 -28.28 22.11 0.86
N PRO A 80 -28.43 23.43 1.13
CA PRO A 80 -27.41 24.20 1.86
C PRO A 80 -27.09 23.64 3.25
N ALA A 81 -27.96 22.85 3.86
CA ALA A 81 -27.72 22.21 5.15
C ALA A 81 -26.57 21.16 5.10
N PHE A 82 -26.24 20.66 3.92
CA PHE A 82 -25.21 19.64 3.69
C PHE A 82 -24.03 20.15 2.88
N TYR A 83 -23.86 21.48 2.72
CA TYR A 83 -22.80 22.05 1.89
C TYR A 83 -21.40 21.59 2.28
N ASP A 84 -21.16 21.45 3.58
CA ASP A 84 -19.87 21.07 4.18
C ASP A 84 -19.64 19.54 4.21
N PHE A 85 -20.56 18.79 3.61
CA PHE A 85 -20.46 17.36 3.35
C PHE A 85 -20.24 17.07 1.86
N TYR A 86 -21.17 17.56 1.00
CA TYR A 86 -21.15 17.24 -0.42
C TYR A 86 -20.26 18.14 -1.29
N TRP A 87 -19.74 19.22 -0.78
CA TRP A 87 -18.82 20.12 -1.46
C TRP A 87 -19.01 20.24 -2.98
N ASN A 88 -19.74 21.20 -3.41
CA ASN A 88 -19.98 21.47 -4.83
C ASN A 88 -20.14 22.97 -5.12
N GLN A 89 -20.10 23.32 -6.40
CA GLN A 89 -20.13 24.70 -6.87
C GLN A 89 -21.49 25.42 -6.68
N TRP A 90 -22.55 24.71 -6.31
CA TRP A 90 -23.87 25.28 -6.13
C TRP A 90 -24.22 25.60 -4.66
N THR A 91 -23.54 24.96 -3.74
CA THR A 91 -23.80 25.11 -2.30
C THR A 91 -22.59 25.61 -1.50
N GLY A 92 -21.38 25.59 -2.07
CA GLY A 92 -20.16 26.04 -1.41
C GLY A 92 -19.13 26.60 -2.38
N THR A 93 -18.03 27.11 -1.85
CA THR A 93 -16.93 27.66 -2.65
C THR A 93 -15.69 26.77 -2.60
N ALA A 94 -14.88 26.82 -3.66
CA ALA A 94 -13.59 26.14 -3.71
C ALA A 94 -12.62 26.59 -2.61
N LYS A 95 -12.73 27.86 -2.19
CA LYS A 95 -11.91 28.41 -1.10
C LYS A 95 -12.30 27.78 0.24
N GLU A 96 -13.56 27.73 0.58
CA GLU A 96 -14.05 27.10 1.82
C GLU A 96 -13.69 25.63 1.87
N PHE A 97 -13.83 24.92 0.75
CA PHE A 97 -13.37 23.55 0.63
C PHE A 97 -11.87 23.41 0.90
N SER A 98 -11.04 24.27 0.32
CA SER A 98 -9.58 24.22 0.48
C SER A 98 -9.16 24.56 1.92
N ASP A 99 -9.82 25.54 2.55
CA ASP A 99 -9.62 25.88 3.96
C ASP A 99 -9.95 24.67 4.87
N GLN A 100 -11.09 24.03 4.65
CA GLN A 100 -11.50 22.81 5.35
C GLN A 100 -10.56 21.63 5.11
N TRP A 101 -10.12 21.45 3.86
CA TRP A 101 -9.17 20.39 3.49
C TRP A 101 -7.87 20.53 4.28
N LYS A 102 -7.29 21.74 4.32
CA LYS A 102 -6.07 22.04 5.08
C LYS A 102 -6.29 21.87 6.58
N ALA A 103 -7.41 22.36 7.10
CA ALA A 103 -7.70 22.29 8.53
C ALA A 103 -7.87 20.83 9.01
N LYS A 104 -8.57 20.00 8.25
CA LYS A 104 -8.76 18.56 8.54
C LYS A 104 -7.44 17.80 8.64
N ILE A 105 -6.54 18.01 7.69
CA ILE A 105 -5.23 17.34 7.69
C ILE A 105 -4.36 17.86 8.84
N SER A 106 -4.39 19.20 9.07
CA SER A 106 -3.65 19.82 10.17
C SER A 106 -4.09 19.26 11.52
N GLU A 107 -5.39 19.09 11.73
CA GLU A 107 -5.96 18.49 12.94
C GLU A 107 -5.45 17.07 13.17
N VAL A 108 -5.40 16.24 12.12
CA VAL A 108 -4.87 14.86 12.22
C VAL A 108 -3.38 14.86 12.54
N ILE A 109 -2.59 15.77 11.95
CA ILE A 109 -1.16 15.92 12.25
C ILE A 109 -0.97 16.25 13.73
N ASP A 110 -1.72 17.24 14.23
CA ASP A 110 -1.58 17.75 15.60
C ASP A 110 -2.05 16.75 16.65
N THR A 111 -3.06 15.95 16.33
CA THR A 111 -3.71 15.07 17.31
C THR A 111 -3.10 13.67 17.35
N TYR A 112 -2.77 13.10 16.19
CA TYR A 112 -2.42 11.67 16.09
C TYR A 112 -0.98 11.42 15.64
N HIS A 113 -0.24 12.42 15.20
CA HIS A 113 1.18 12.34 14.83
C HIS A 113 1.52 11.17 13.89
N PRO A 114 0.86 11.03 12.70
CA PRO A 114 1.09 9.90 11.82
C PRO A 114 2.53 9.86 11.30
N ASP A 115 3.10 8.65 11.17
CA ASP A 115 4.44 8.44 10.59
C ASP A 115 4.46 8.62 9.07
N MET A 116 3.31 8.40 8.40
CA MET A 116 3.17 8.64 6.98
C MET A 116 1.80 9.25 6.66
N ILE A 117 1.80 10.23 5.77
CA ILE A 117 0.58 10.73 5.13
C ILE A 117 0.56 10.24 3.69
N TRP A 118 -0.55 9.65 3.28
CA TRP A 118 -0.78 9.19 1.92
C TRP A 118 -1.96 9.91 1.28
N PHE A 119 -1.70 10.52 0.11
CA PHE A 119 -2.70 11.25 -0.65
C PHE A 119 -3.18 10.44 -1.85
N ASP A 120 -4.49 10.20 -1.94
CA ASP A 120 -5.11 9.62 -3.13
C ASP A 120 -5.44 10.71 -4.15
N GLY A 121 -4.45 11.00 -5.00
CA GLY A 121 -4.68 11.84 -6.15
C GLY A 121 -4.91 13.32 -5.80
N LEU A 122 -3.90 13.97 -5.29
CA LEU A 122 -3.82 15.42 -5.33
C LEU A 122 -3.72 15.83 -6.80
N ARG A 123 -4.87 16.09 -7.43
CA ARG A 123 -4.95 16.57 -8.82
C ARG A 123 -5.41 18.00 -8.82
N THR A 124 -4.60 18.89 -9.31
CA THR A 124 -4.91 20.32 -9.47
C THR A 124 -5.81 20.59 -10.67
N SER A 125 -5.98 19.67 -11.60
CA SER A 125 -6.63 19.90 -12.89
C SER A 125 -7.98 19.23 -13.11
N MET A 126 -8.38 18.26 -12.31
CA MET A 126 -9.71 17.67 -12.51
C MET A 126 -10.79 18.58 -11.94
N ARG A 127 -11.49 19.26 -12.83
CA ARG A 127 -12.64 20.14 -12.55
C ARG A 127 -12.32 21.44 -11.84
N GLY A 128 -11.12 21.95 -12.03
CA GLY A 128 -10.79 23.35 -11.76
C GLY A 128 -10.58 23.71 -10.31
N ASN A 129 -10.60 22.76 -9.31
CA ASN A 129 -10.78 23.27 -7.99
C ASN A 129 -10.22 22.45 -6.83
N HIS A 130 -9.02 21.96 -6.84
CA HIS A 130 -8.66 21.32 -5.73
C HIS A 130 -7.48 21.22 -5.12
N PRO A 131 -7.28 21.28 -3.84
CA PRO A 131 -6.83 22.51 -3.18
C PRO A 131 -5.65 23.11 -3.96
N PRO A 132 -5.55 24.44 -4.08
CA PRO A 132 -4.41 25.09 -4.74
C PRO A 132 -3.08 24.61 -4.18
N GLU A 133 -2.02 24.63 -5.00
CA GLU A 133 -0.67 24.18 -4.61
C GLU A 133 -0.18 24.78 -3.29
N ALA A 134 -0.46 26.07 -3.05
CA ALA A 134 -0.08 26.74 -1.81
C ALA A 134 -0.63 26.05 -0.55
N TYR A 135 -1.87 25.52 -0.61
CA TYR A 135 -2.46 24.78 0.52
C TYR A 135 -1.75 23.46 0.76
N VAL A 136 -1.35 22.79 -0.30
CA VAL A 136 -0.60 21.52 -0.20
C VAL A 136 0.77 21.78 0.41
N LEU A 137 1.48 22.81 -0.06
CA LEU A 137 2.79 23.20 0.47
C LEU A 137 2.71 23.59 1.95
N ASP A 138 1.67 24.33 2.36
CA ASP A 138 1.42 24.69 3.76
C ASP A 138 1.24 23.45 4.65
N VAL A 139 0.46 22.46 4.18
CA VAL A 139 0.25 21.18 4.90
C VAL A 139 1.54 20.41 5.02
N LEU A 140 2.32 20.32 3.94
CA LEU A 140 3.61 19.64 3.95
C LEU A 140 4.62 20.32 4.87
N ALA A 141 4.70 21.66 4.80
CA ALA A 141 5.57 22.45 5.68
C ALA A 141 5.20 22.23 7.16
N LYS A 142 3.89 22.27 7.47
CA LYS A 142 3.42 21.96 8.83
C LYS A 142 3.85 20.54 9.24
N TYR A 143 3.59 19.54 8.43
CA TYR A 143 3.86 18.13 8.76
C TYR A 143 5.34 17.87 9.05
N PHE A 144 6.22 18.32 8.18
CA PHE A 144 7.66 18.13 8.37
C PHE A 144 8.23 18.97 9.52
N ASN A 145 7.71 20.19 9.74
CA ASN A 145 8.13 21.02 10.87
C ASN A 145 7.67 20.42 12.21
N ASP A 146 6.46 19.88 12.29
CA ASP A 146 5.96 19.21 13.49
C ASP A 146 6.76 17.96 13.78
N ALA A 147 7.01 17.13 12.76
CA ALA A 147 7.84 15.94 12.89
C ALA A 147 9.27 16.28 13.36
N SER A 148 9.88 17.35 12.83
CA SER A 148 11.19 17.83 13.26
C SER A 148 11.21 18.24 14.73
N ARG A 149 10.19 18.97 15.19
CA ARG A 149 10.06 19.38 16.60
C ARG A 149 9.90 18.19 17.53
N ASN A 150 9.18 17.17 17.08
CA ASN A 150 8.92 15.94 17.84
C ASN A 150 10.00 14.87 17.66
N GLN A 151 11.08 15.16 16.92
CA GLN A 151 12.14 14.22 16.58
C GLN A 151 11.61 12.92 15.92
N GLN A 152 10.48 13.02 15.21
CA GLN A 152 9.82 11.93 14.53
C GLN A 152 10.33 11.79 13.10
N ARG A 153 10.59 10.57 12.64
CA ARG A 153 10.88 10.29 11.24
C ARG A 153 9.57 10.05 10.50
N VAL A 154 9.29 10.89 9.53
CA VAL A 154 8.05 10.83 8.76
C VAL A 154 8.33 10.81 7.26
N THR A 155 7.33 10.36 6.50
CA THR A 155 7.33 10.43 5.04
C THR A 155 5.94 10.74 4.50
N ILE A 156 5.88 11.03 3.22
CA ILE A 156 4.63 11.23 2.49
C ILE A 156 4.55 10.27 1.30
N CYS A 157 3.35 9.98 0.87
CA CYS A 157 3.10 9.20 -0.33
C CYS A 157 2.02 9.86 -1.18
N ASN A 158 2.24 9.94 -2.47
CA ASN A 158 1.26 10.44 -3.42
C ASN A 158 0.98 9.42 -4.51
N LYS A 159 -0.29 9.25 -4.86
CA LYS A 159 -0.70 8.33 -5.91
C LYS A 159 -0.23 8.84 -7.28
N ASN A 160 0.35 7.94 -8.07
CA ASN A 160 0.83 8.26 -9.41
C ASN A 160 -0.30 8.71 -10.33
N GLY A 161 -0.01 9.66 -11.24
CA GLY A 161 -0.96 10.18 -12.22
C GLY A 161 -1.81 11.36 -11.72
N GLY A 162 -1.45 11.97 -10.59
CA GLY A 162 -1.96 13.27 -10.20
C GLY A 162 -1.21 14.41 -10.91
N ASP A 163 -1.88 15.56 -11.08
CA ASP A 163 -1.26 16.76 -11.69
C ASP A 163 -0.35 17.49 -10.70
N PHE A 164 -0.51 17.23 -9.40
CA PHE A 164 0.41 17.74 -8.39
C PHE A 164 1.64 16.84 -8.34
N ASN A 165 2.73 17.35 -8.83
CA ASN A 165 4.01 16.69 -8.77
C ASN A 165 4.76 17.18 -7.53
N PHE A 166 4.79 16.33 -6.49
CA PHE A 166 5.87 16.50 -5.51
C PHE A 166 7.21 16.45 -6.25
N PRO A 167 8.22 17.18 -5.78
CA PRO A 167 9.58 16.96 -6.24
C PRO A 167 9.88 15.46 -6.24
N GLN A 168 10.56 14.96 -7.27
CA GLN A 168 10.73 13.51 -7.47
C GLN A 168 11.47 12.79 -6.34
N ASP A 169 12.22 13.55 -5.56
CA ASP A 169 13.00 13.14 -4.40
C ASP A 169 12.26 13.28 -3.06
N VAL A 170 11.01 13.76 -3.06
CA VAL A 170 10.20 13.93 -1.86
C VAL A 170 9.16 12.82 -1.75
N GLY A 171 9.31 11.97 -0.71
CA GLY A 171 8.35 10.94 -0.37
C GLY A 171 8.34 9.73 -1.30
N LEU A 172 7.22 9.02 -1.29
CA LEU A 172 6.99 7.79 -2.04
C LEU A 172 6.01 8.03 -3.19
N ARG A 173 6.21 7.34 -4.30
CA ARG A 173 5.19 7.24 -5.34
C ARG A 173 4.36 5.98 -5.15
N CYS A 174 3.02 6.13 -5.19
CA CYS A 174 2.11 5.02 -5.13
C CYS A 174 1.62 4.63 -6.54
N TYR A 175 1.75 3.34 -6.86
CA TYR A 175 1.28 2.75 -8.12
C TYR A 175 0.10 1.82 -7.84
N GLU A 176 -1.11 2.30 -8.05
CA GLU A 176 -2.33 1.53 -7.81
C GLU A 176 -2.32 0.19 -8.57
N ASN A 177 -2.38 -0.92 -7.83
CA ASN A 177 -2.32 -2.27 -8.38
C ASN A 177 -1.09 -2.54 -9.28
N GLY A 178 0.00 -1.80 -9.12
CA GLY A 178 1.18 -1.88 -9.98
C GLY A 178 0.94 -1.37 -11.41
N ARG A 179 -0.07 -0.52 -11.63
CA ARG A 179 -0.34 0.09 -12.94
C ARG A 179 0.66 1.19 -13.23
N ASP A 180 1.03 1.30 -14.50
CA ASP A 180 1.91 2.36 -15.01
C ASP A 180 3.25 2.47 -14.24
N MET A 181 3.65 1.39 -13.54
CA MET A 181 4.91 1.36 -12.81
C MET A 181 6.07 1.15 -13.78
N PRO A 182 7.08 2.03 -13.81
CA PRO A 182 8.25 1.86 -14.66
C PRO A 182 9.01 0.56 -14.37
N THR A 183 9.77 0.06 -15.34
CA THR A 183 10.64 -1.11 -15.16
C THR A 183 11.70 -0.86 -14.09
N ASP A 184 12.30 0.33 -14.15
CA ASP A 184 13.26 0.83 -13.16
C ASP A 184 12.57 1.93 -12.35
N VAL A 185 11.85 1.51 -11.31
CA VAL A 185 11.15 2.44 -10.43
C VAL A 185 12.07 2.99 -9.34
N GLY A 186 13.26 2.44 -9.20
CA GLY A 186 14.13 2.70 -8.06
C GLY A 186 13.54 2.17 -6.73
N PRO A 187 14.27 2.27 -5.62
CA PRO A 187 13.74 2.00 -4.29
C PRO A 187 12.76 3.11 -3.87
N TRP A 188 11.93 2.84 -2.86
CA TRP A 188 11.03 3.81 -2.24
C TRP A 188 9.77 4.14 -3.06
N PHE A 189 9.04 3.10 -3.40
CA PHE A 189 7.69 3.19 -3.95
C PHE A 189 6.68 2.41 -3.10
N LEU A 190 5.39 2.64 -3.35
CA LEU A 190 4.30 1.92 -2.71
C LEU A 190 3.37 1.35 -3.78
N ILE A 191 2.93 0.13 -3.59
CA ILE A 191 1.84 -0.47 -4.34
C ILE A 191 0.66 -0.66 -3.39
N ASP A 192 -0.45 0.02 -3.65
CA ASP A 192 -1.71 -0.21 -2.98
C ASP A 192 -2.57 -1.21 -3.75
N ARG A 193 -3.20 -2.13 -3.03
CA ARG A 193 -4.03 -3.16 -3.62
C ARG A 193 -5.19 -3.54 -2.73
N ALA A 194 -6.38 -3.67 -3.32
CA ALA A 194 -7.50 -4.28 -2.62
C ALA A 194 -7.30 -5.78 -2.46
N ILE A 195 -7.66 -6.32 -1.30
CA ILE A 195 -7.69 -7.78 -1.07
C ILE A 195 -8.65 -8.47 -2.04
N ALA A 196 -9.70 -7.77 -2.44
CA ALA A 196 -10.61 -8.15 -3.52
C ALA A 196 -11.37 -6.93 -4.06
N TYR A 197 -11.88 -7.01 -5.29
CA TYR A 197 -12.67 -5.94 -5.90
C TYR A 197 -14.16 -6.10 -5.63
N PRO A 198 -14.90 -4.98 -5.54
CA PRO A 198 -14.42 -3.58 -5.51
C PRO A 198 -13.64 -3.26 -4.23
N TRP A 199 -13.05 -2.06 -4.13
CA TRP A 199 -12.27 -1.61 -2.97
C TRP A 199 -13.06 -1.61 -1.66
N SER A 200 -14.35 -1.25 -1.71
CA SER A 200 -15.24 -1.27 -0.56
C SER A 200 -15.93 -2.63 -0.39
N TYR A 201 -16.52 -2.85 0.79
CA TYR A 201 -17.36 -4.01 1.03
C TYR A 201 -18.62 -3.96 0.15
N VAL A 202 -18.95 -5.10 -0.44
CA VAL A 202 -20.22 -5.37 -1.11
C VAL A 202 -20.67 -6.80 -0.78
N ASN A 203 -22.00 -7.00 -0.74
CA ASN A 203 -22.55 -8.36 -0.64
C ASN A 203 -22.09 -9.20 -1.84
N ASN A 204 -21.84 -10.47 -1.61
CA ASN A 204 -21.39 -11.43 -2.64
C ASN A 204 -20.03 -11.06 -3.28
N LYS A 205 -19.17 -10.39 -2.55
CA LYS A 205 -17.80 -10.10 -2.97
C LYS A 205 -17.04 -11.39 -3.33
N ARG A 206 -16.30 -11.37 -4.44
CA ARG A 206 -15.55 -12.52 -4.90
C ARG A 206 -14.05 -12.34 -4.60
N TYR A 207 -13.49 -13.27 -3.84
CA TYR A 207 -12.07 -13.31 -3.48
C TYR A 207 -11.33 -14.23 -4.44
N LYS A 208 -10.91 -13.70 -5.59
CA LYS A 208 -10.17 -14.43 -6.62
C LYS A 208 -8.71 -14.68 -6.21
N ASP A 209 -8.10 -13.67 -5.65
CA ASP A 209 -6.72 -13.70 -5.19
C ASP A 209 -6.69 -14.25 -3.75
N LYS A 210 -5.87 -15.25 -3.51
CA LYS A 210 -5.74 -15.93 -2.21
C LYS A 210 -4.41 -15.53 -1.54
N ALA A 211 -4.09 -16.13 -0.41
CA ALA A 211 -2.91 -15.79 0.36
C ALA A 211 -1.60 -15.93 -0.44
N ASP A 212 -1.50 -16.95 -1.30
CA ASP A 212 -0.35 -17.17 -2.18
C ASP A 212 -0.05 -15.98 -3.10
N TYR A 213 -1.09 -15.43 -3.72
CA TYR A 213 -0.98 -14.26 -4.56
C TYR A 213 -0.46 -13.03 -3.79
N HIS A 214 -1.03 -12.77 -2.62
CA HIS A 214 -0.64 -11.61 -1.81
C HIS A 214 0.77 -11.77 -1.24
N ILE A 215 1.14 -12.96 -0.81
CA ILE A 215 2.50 -13.25 -0.32
C ILE A 215 3.53 -13.06 -1.44
N ARG A 216 3.30 -13.59 -2.63
CA ARG A 216 4.18 -13.37 -3.79
C ARG A 216 4.29 -11.90 -4.16
N SER A 217 3.18 -11.16 -4.06
CA SER A 217 3.18 -9.70 -4.28
C SER A 217 4.03 -8.98 -3.23
N ILE A 218 3.89 -9.31 -1.95
CA ILE A 218 4.70 -8.74 -0.85
C ILE A 218 6.19 -9.00 -1.12
N VAL A 219 6.53 -10.26 -1.40
CA VAL A 219 7.93 -10.67 -1.63
C VAL A 219 8.55 -9.94 -2.82
N ASP A 220 7.84 -9.88 -3.96
CA ASP A 220 8.35 -9.22 -5.18
C ASP A 220 8.48 -7.70 -4.99
N VAL A 221 7.51 -7.05 -4.35
CA VAL A 221 7.54 -5.61 -4.08
C VAL A 221 8.66 -5.25 -3.12
N VAL A 222 8.81 -5.99 -2.02
CA VAL A 222 9.84 -5.71 -1.00
C VAL A 222 11.26 -5.98 -1.53
N SER A 223 11.44 -7.03 -2.35
CA SER A 223 12.75 -7.31 -2.97
C SER A 223 13.25 -6.17 -3.86
N ARG A 224 12.33 -5.36 -4.39
CA ARG A 224 12.62 -4.16 -5.19
C ARG A 224 12.74 -2.87 -4.37
N GLY A 225 12.57 -2.93 -3.05
CA GLY A 225 12.60 -1.77 -2.15
C GLY A 225 11.28 -1.02 -2.03
N GLY A 226 10.17 -1.65 -2.42
CA GLY A 226 8.83 -1.10 -2.31
C GLY A 226 8.13 -1.46 -1.01
N ILE A 227 7.00 -0.79 -0.78
CA ILE A 227 6.04 -1.06 0.29
C ILE A 227 4.76 -1.62 -0.33
N PHE A 228 4.24 -2.70 0.23
CA PHE A 228 2.96 -3.27 -0.20
C PHE A 228 1.87 -2.91 0.80
N LEU A 229 0.87 -2.15 0.36
CA LEU A 229 -0.30 -1.77 1.13
C LEU A 229 -1.49 -2.62 0.70
N LEU A 230 -1.98 -3.47 1.59
CA LEU A 230 -3.15 -4.31 1.35
C LEU A 230 -4.38 -3.69 2.01
N SER A 231 -5.35 -3.29 1.18
CA SER A 231 -6.61 -2.71 1.65
C SER A 231 -7.62 -3.81 1.95
N LEU A 232 -8.11 -3.81 3.19
CA LEU A 232 -9.20 -4.66 3.65
C LEU A 232 -10.54 -3.96 3.43
N THR A 233 -11.63 -4.74 3.50
CA THR A 233 -12.98 -4.24 3.25
C THR A 233 -13.91 -4.60 4.42
N PRO A 234 -13.77 -3.95 5.58
CA PRO A 234 -14.65 -4.18 6.70
C PRO A 234 -16.10 -3.85 6.34
N LYS A 235 -17.04 -4.55 6.96
CA LYS A 235 -18.47 -4.24 6.90
C LYS A 235 -18.79 -2.96 7.66
N GLY A 236 -20.00 -2.42 7.50
CA GLY A 236 -20.43 -1.22 8.21
C GLY A 236 -20.44 -1.34 9.74
N ASP A 237 -20.49 -2.56 10.27
CA ASP A 237 -20.38 -2.85 11.71
C ASP A 237 -18.91 -3.03 12.18
N GLY A 238 -17.93 -2.83 11.29
CA GLY A 238 -16.51 -3.02 11.55
C GLY A 238 -16.03 -4.46 11.49
N SER A 239 -16.89 -5.44 11.28
CA SER A 239 -16.48 -6.84 11.17
C SER A 239 -15.77 -7.12 9.85
N ILE A 240 -14.78 -8.02 9.90
CA ILE A 240 -14.03 -8.47 8.72
C ILE A 240 -14.72 -9.72 8.13
N PRO A 241 -15.00 -9.74 6.81
CA PRO A 241 -15.55 -10.91 6.14
C PRO A 241 -14.74 -12.17 6.40
N PRO A 242 -15.39 -13.36 6.56
CA PRO A 242 -14.68 -14.60 6.87
C PRO A 242 -13.57 -14.95 5.88
N GLU A 243 -13.79 -14.75 4.60
CA GLU A 243 -12.81 -15.01 3.53
C GLU A 243 -11.58 -14.10 3.63
N GLU A 244 -11.77 -12.82 3.94
CA GLU A 244 -10.66 -11.88 4.17
C GLU A 244 -9.87 -12.28 5.41
N ARG A 245 -10.58 -12.65 6.48
CA ARG A 245 -9.96 -13.12 7.72
C ARG A 245 -9.10 -14.34 7.47
N GLU A 246 -9.54 -15.30 6.64
CA GLU A 246 -8.77 -16.49 6.31
C GLU A 246 -7.52 -16.13 5.48
N ILE A 247 -7.66 -15.27 4.47
CA ILE A 247 -6.51 -14.78 3.69
C ILE A 247 -5.49 -14.11 4.63
N MET A 248 -5.94 -13.22 5.50
CA MET A 248 -5.07 -12.51 6.43
C MET A 248 -4.39 -13.43 7.44
N LYS A 249 -5.09 -14.46 7.94
CA LYS A 249 -4.48 -15.47 8.81
C LYS A 249 -3.37 -16.24 8.11
N ASN A 250 -3.55 -16.60 6.86
CA ASN A 250 -2.55 -17.34 6.09
C ASN A 250 -1.34 -16.45 5.74
N ILE A 251 -1.56 -15.17 5.39
CA ILE A 251 -0.48 -14.18 5.27
C ILE A 251 0.26 -14.05 6.63
N GLY A 252 -0.47 -13.92 7.73
CA GLY A 252 0.10 -13.82 9.07
C GLY A 252 0.93 -15.03 9.49
N LYS A 253 0.48 -16.26 9.17
CA LYS A 253 1.26 -17.50 9.40
C LYS A 253 2.58 -17.46 8.62
N TRP A 254 2.52 -17.08 7.35
CA TRP A 254 3.71 -16.96 6.52
C TRP A 254 4.66 -15.88 7.03
N MET A 255 4.14 -14.70 7.39
CA MET A 255 4.93 -13.60 7.95
C MET A 255 5.57 -13.96 9.29
N LYS A 256 4.89 -14.73 10.14
CA LYS A 256 5.46 -15.21 11.40
C LYS A 256 6.71 -16.07 11.18
N LEU A 257 6.74 -16.83 10.11
CA LEU A 257 7.85 -17.70 9.75
C LEU A 257 8.95 -16.96 8.98
N ASN A 258 8.57 -16.10 8.03
CA ASN A 258 9.48 -15.51 7.04
C ASN A 258 9.68 -14.00 7.21
N GLY A 259 9.00 -13.36 8.17
CA GLY A 259 8.97 -11.89 8.32
C GLY A 259 10.34 -11.26 8.57
N GLU A 260 11.31 -12.00 9.09
CA GLU A 260 12.70 -11.53 9.21
C GLU A 260 13.28 -11.09 7.87
N ALA A 261 12.92 -11.77 6.78
CA ALA A 261 13.36 -11.44 5.42
C ALA A 261 12.63 -10.22 4.82
N ILE A 262 11.51 -9.80 5.43
CA ILE A 262 10.65 -8.73 4.94
C ILE A 262 10.84 -7.45 5.76
N TYR A 263 10.63 -7.53 7.09
CA TYR A 263 10.68 -6.37 7.96
C TYR A 263 12.09 -5.81 8.09
N GLY A 264 12.25 -4.51 7.81
CA GLY A 264 13.52 -3.80 7.92
C GLY A 264 14.60 -4.27 6.94
N SER A 265 14.26 -5.11 5.96
CA SER A 265 15.19 -5.54 4.91
C SER A 265 15.40 -4.44 3.85
N ARG A 266 16.36 -4.67 2.97
CA ARG A 266 16.68 -3.83 1.82
C ARG A 266 16.82 -4.70 0.59
N PRO A 267 16.65 -4.17 -0.63
CA PRO A 267 17.01 -4.91 -1.84
C PRO A 267 18.46 -5.37 -1.77
N TRP A 268 18.70 -6.60 -2.19
CA TRP A 268 20.07 -7.03 -2.50
C TRP A 268 20.47 -6.53 -3.89
N LYS A 269 21.76 -6.60 -4.25
CA LYS A 269 22.28 -6.17 -5.58
C LYS A 269 21.51 -6.77 -6.76
N THR A 270 21.03 -8.01 -6.60
CA THR A 270 20.11 -8.69 -7.51
C THR A 270 18.79 -8.88 -6.77
N HIS A 271 17.73 -8.21 -7.19
CA HIS A 271 16.43 -8.31 -6.49
C HIS A 271 15.64 -9.56 -6.86
N ALA A 272 15.91 -10.16 -8.03
CA ALA A 272 15.16 -11.31 -8.55
C ALA A 272 15.98 -12.11 -9.55
N GLU A 273 15.72 -13.41 -9.62
CA GLU A 273 16.10 -14.30 -10.73
C GLU A 273 14.96 -15.28 -11.01
N GLY A 274 15.02 -15.95 -12.14
CA GLY A 274 14.05 -16.96 -12.59
C GLY A 274 13.34 -16.60 -13.88
N PRO A 275 12.61 -17.56 -14.47
CA PRO A 275 12.02 -17.42 -15.80
C PRO A 275 10.71 -16.62 -15.82
N THR A 276 10.02 -16.48 -14.67
CA THR A 276 8.67 -15.91 -14.67
C THR A 276 8.71 -14.37 -14.61
N ILE A 277 8.15 -13.78 -15.65
CA ILE A 277 8.03 -12.33 -15.75
C ILE A 277 6.71 -11.89 -15.11
N THR A 278 6.80 -11.14 -14.02
CA THR A 278 5.62 -10.58 -13.32
C THR A 278 5.06 -9.33 -14.01
N ARG A 279 5.81 -8.74 -14.93
CA ARG A 279 5.40 -7.61 -15.74
C ARG A 279 4.52 -8.07 -16.90
N GLY A 280 3.39 -7.41 -17.10
CA GLY A 280 2.47 -7.67 -18.19
C GLY A 280 1.88 -6.38 -18.74
N PHE A 281 1.09 -6.51 -19.82
CA PHE A 281 0.37 -5.38 -20.41
C PHE A 281 -1.12 -5.66 -20.32
N LYS A 282 -1.89 -4.62 -20.05
CA LYS A 282 -3.35 -4.66 -20.05
C LYS A 282 -3.89 -3.49 -20.84
N ARG A 283 -4.89 -3.73 -21.68
CA ARG A 283 -5.59 -2.65 -22.38
C ARG A 283 -6.57 -1.95 -21.45
N ASN A 284 -6.49 -0.64 -21.40
CA ASN A 284 -7.46 0.20 -20.70
C ASN A 284 -8.78 0.32 -21.51
N ASN A 285 -9.76 1.02 -20.94
CA ASN A 285 -11.07 1.24 -21.59
C ASN A 285 -10.98 2.06 -22.90
N LYS A 286 -9.83 2.69 -23.19
CA LYS A 286 -9.56 3.44 -24.44
C LYS A 286 -8.81 2.59 -25.45
N GLY A 287 -8.53 1.31 -25.16
CA GLY A 287 -7.76 0.41 -26.01
C GLY A 287 -6.24 0.59 -25.95
N GLU A 288 -5.72 1.49 -25.11
CA GLU A 288 -4.29 1.73 -24.93
C GLU A 288 -3.68 0.61 -24.07
N GLU A 289 -2.51 0.11 -24.48
CA GLU A 289 -1.75 -0.85 -23.68
C GLU A 289 -1.04 -0.12 -22.55
N LYS A 290 -1.31 -0.56 -21.30
CA LYS A 290 -0.68 -0.05 -20.09
C LYS A 290 0.04 -1.17 -19.38
N GLU A 291 1.22 -0.89 -18.87
CA GLU A 291 1.93 -1.83 -18.02
C GLU A 291 1.14 -2.11 -16.75
N GLN A 292 1.09 -3.37 -16.39
CA GLN A 292 0.50 -3.80 -15.13
C GLN A 292 1.29 -4.98 -14.59
N TRP A 293 1.65 -4.92 -13.33
CA TRP A 293 2.26 -6.02 -12.63
C TRP A 293 1.19 -7.05 -12.27
N ASP A 294 1.47 -8.33 -12.54
CA ASP A 294 0.56 -9.43 -12.25
C ASP A 294 1.31 -10.60 -11.62
N TRP A 295 0.90 -10.96 -10.42
CA TRP A 295 1.46 -12.06 -9.64
C TRP A 295 0.60 -13.33 -9.68
N ARG A 296 -0.38 -13.42 -10.61
CA ARG A 296 -1.20 -14.62 -10.87
C ARG A 296 -0.50 -15.62 -11.78
N LYS A 297 0.79 -15.50 -11.94
CA LYS A 297 1.60 -16.42 -12.72
C LYS A 297 1.84 -17.72 -11.95
N GLU A 298 2.07 -18.78 -12.68
CA GLU A 298 2.66 -19.98 -12.11
C GLU A 298 4.16 -19.74 -11.95
N PHE A 299 4.63 -19.86 -10.72
CA PHE A 299 6.02 -19.71 -10.37
C PHE A 299 6.68 -21.06 -10.21
N THR A 300 7.97 -21.12 -10.50
CA THR A 300 8.83 -22.28 -10.32
C THR A 300 9.78 -22.07 -9.15
N ALA A 301 10.49 -23.11 -8.73
CA ALA A 301 11.54 -22.99 -7.72
C ALA A 301 12.74 -22.14 -8.17
N GLN A 302 12.87 -21.91 -9.48
CA GLN A 302 13.88 -21.02 -10.06
C GLN A 302 13.51 -19.53 -9.90
N ASP A 303 12.25 -19.22 -9.61
CA ASP A 303 11.79 -17.86 -9.37
C ASP A 303 12.12 -17.46 -7.93
N ILE A 304 13.21 -16.74 -7.76
CA ILE A 304 13.74 -16.35 -6.46
C ILE A 304 13.70 -14.83 -6.35
N ARG A 305 13.38 -14.33 -5.16
CA ARG A 305 13.46 -12.92 -4.81
C ARG A 305 14.47 -12.73 -3.68
N PHE A 306 15.19 -11.62 -3.72
CA PHE A 306 16.27 -11.41 -2.76
C PHE A 306 16.06 -10.14 -1.94
N THR A 307 16.29 -10.27 -0.65
CA THR A 307 16.43 -9.14 0.29
C THR A 307 17.69 -9.32 1.11
N GLN A 308 18.12 -8.29 1.83
CA GLN A 308 19.27 -8.38 2.70
C GLN A 308 19.13 -7.57 4.00
N LYS A 309 19.86 -8.01 5.03
CA LYS A 309 20.11 -7.28 6.28
C LYS A 309 21.55 -7.48 6.70
N GLY A 310 22.34 -6.40 6.67
CA GLY A 310 23.76 -6.51 6.97
C GLY A 310 24.44 -7.55 6.07
N ASN A 311 25.06 -8.54 6.68
CA ASN A 311 25.73 -9.66 6.02
C ASN A 311 24.82 -10.89 5.79
N ILE A 312 23.51 -10.72 5.87
CA ILE A 312 22.55 -11.80 5.62
C ILE A 312 21.80 -11.52 4.33
N ILE A 313 21.84 -12.46 3.40
CA ILE A 313 21.04 -12.49 2.18
C ILE A 313 19.89 -13.46 2.41
N TYR A 314 18.66 -13.03 2.09
CA TYR A 314 17.48 -13.89 2.09
C TYR A 314 17.12 -14.20 0.65
N ALA A 315 17.27 -15.47 0.26
CA ALA A 315 16.80 -16.00 -1.02
C ALA A 315 15.41 -16.61 -0.82
N ILE A 316 14.37 -15.98 -1.38
CA ILE A 316 12.98 -16.36 -1.19
C ILE A 316 12.50 -17.06 -2.47
N ALA A 317 12.45 -18.40 -2.47
CA ALA A 317 11.93 -19.19 -3.57
C ALA A 317 10.39 -19.13 -3.62
N LEU A 318 9.82 -18.83 -4.79
CA LEU A 318 8.37 -18.65 -4.96
C LEU A 318 7.61 -19.97 -5.22
N ALA A 319 8.32 -21.06 -5.33
CA ALA A 319 7.79 -22.43 -5.31
C ALA A 319 8.83 -23.38 -4.68
N TRP A 320 8.39 -24.55 -4.23
CA TRP A 320 9.28 -25.57 -3.69
C TRP A 320 9.89 -26.40 -4.84
N PRO A 321 11.20 -26.73 -4.80
CA PRO A 321 11.80 -27.53 -5.84
C PRO A 321 11.39 -29.02 -5.73
N ASP A 322 10.77 -29.55 -6.79
CA ASP A 322 10.27 -30.93 -6.85
C ASP A 322 11.39 -31.97 -6.90
N ASP A 323 12.58 -31.58 -7.37
CA ASP A 323 13.77 -32.43 -7.47
C ASP A 323 14.64 -32.42 -6.21
N GLY A 324 14.21 -31.74 -5.15
CA GLY A 324 14.93 -31.62 -3.88
C GLY A 324 16.13 -30.70 -3.92
N LYS A 325 16.27 -29.84 -4.96
CA LYS A 325 17.43 -28.96 -5.14
C LYS A 325 17.02 -27.55 -5.49
N LEU A 326 17.42 -26.59 -4.66
CA LEU A 326 17.32 -25.17 -4.99
C LEU A 326 18.61 -24.72 -5.67
N GLN A 327 18.50 -24.10 -6.84
CA GLN A 327 19.64 -23.55 -7.58
C GLN A 327 19.55 -22.04 -7.65
N ILE A 328 20.56 -21.33 -7.15
CA ILE A 328 20.63 -19.88 -7.08
C ILE A 328 21.79 -19.39 -7.96
N GLN A 329 21.47 -18.87 -9.15
CA GLN A 329 22.46 -18.46 -10.15
C GLN A 329 23.26 -17.23 -9.71
N SER A 330 22.60 -16.26 -9.06
CA SER A 330 23.23 -15.03 -8.57
C SER A 330 24.29 -15.26 -7.48
N LEU A 331 24.36 -16.46 -6.93
CA LEU A 331 25.34 -16.91 -5.93
C LEU A 331 26.25 -18.04 -6.44
N ALA A 332 26.56 -18.06 -7.74
CA ALA A 332 27.53 -18.94 -8.33
C ALA A 332 28.96 -18.66 -7.84
N GLU A 333 29.87 -19.59 -8.03
CA GLU A 333 31.31 -19.43 -7.74
C GLU A 333 31.86 -18.17 -8.44
N GLY A 334 32.60 -17.35 -7.68
CA GLY A 334 33.12 -16.07 -8.17
C GLY A 334 32.19 -14.87 -7.94
N CYS A 335 31.01 -15.07 -7.32
CA CYS A 335 30.28 -13.94 -6.74
C CYS A 335 31.12 -13.26 -5.64
N LYS A 336 30.81 -12.00 -5.31
CA LYS A 336 31.58 -11.24 -4.30
C LYS A 336 31.39 -11.77 -2.88
N GLU A 337 30.29 -12.46 -2.64
CA GLU A 337 29.89 -12.93 -1.32
C GLU A 337 30.57 -14.27 -1.00
N THR A 338 31.26 -14.33 0.15
CA THR A 338 31.77 -15.58 0.71
C THR A 338 30.69 -16.17 1.62
N ILE A 339 30.09 -17.29 1.22
CA ILE A 339 29.01 -17.95 1.96
C ILE A 339 29.61 -18.71 3.15
N GLN A 340 29.10 -18.41 4.36
CA GLN A 340 29.51 -19.07 5.61
C GLN A 340 28.53 -20.19 6.00
N SER A 341 27.25 -19.93 5.89
CA SER A 341 26.21 -20.91 6.25
C SER A 341 24.90 -20.61 5.55
N ILE A 342 24.08 -21.65 5.40
CA ILE A 342 22.73 -21.56 4.83
C ILE A 342 21.77 -22.29 5.76
N SER A 343 20.66 -21.65 6.07
CA SER A 343 19.57 -22.23 6.83
C SER A 343 18.23 -21.95 6.13
N LEU A 344 17.24 -22.81 6.35
CA LEU A 344 15.89 -22.68 5.84
C LEU A 344 15.00 -22.22 6.97
N MET A 345 14.32 -21.09 6.81
CA MET A 345 13.43 -20.55 7.84
C MET A 345 12.28 -21.54 8.11
N GLY A 346 12.02 -21.77 9.41
CA GLY A 346 11.06 -22.78 9.88
C GLY A 346 11.58 -24.23 9.90
N SER A 347 12.87 -24.44 9.63
CA SER A 347 13.52 -25.73 9.75
C SER A 347 14.76 -25.65 10.63
N ASN A 348 14.95 -26.63 11.49
CA ASN A 348 16.18 -26.78 12.28
C ASN A 348 17.17 -27.73 11.62
N ARG A 349 16.90 -28.22 10.41
CA ARG A 349 17.79 -29.10 9.67
C ARG A 349 19.00 -28.34 9.15
N GLN A 350 20.17 -28.90 9.31
CA GLN A 350 21.35 -28.44 8.61
C GLN A 350 21.21 -28.77 7.12
N LEU A 351 21.44 -27.79 6.24
CA LEU A 351 21.36 -27.96 4.81
C LEU A 351 22.72 -28.29 4.23
N GLU A 352 22.76 -29.24 3.31
CA GLU A 352 23.91 -29.48 2.46
C GLU A 352 23.86 -28.53 1.27
N TRP A 353 25.00 -27.93 0.93
CA TRP A 353 25.12 -27.04 -0.21
C TRP A 353 26.48 -27.11 -0.85
N LYS A 354 26.54 -26.79 -2.12
CA LYS A 354 27.78 -26.63 -2.88
C LYS A 354 27.66 -25.47 -3.86
N GLN A 355 28.78 -24.86 -4.17
CA GLN A 355 28.89 -23.80 -5.15
C GLN A 355 29.71 -24.27 -6.35
N ASP A 356 29.24 -23.96 -7.54
CA ASP A 356 29.97 -24.17 -8.79
C ASP A 356 29.91 -22.90 -9.67
N LYS A 357 30.49 -22.96 -10.87
CA LYS A 357 30.54 -21.83 -11.81
C LYS A 357 29.18 -21.38 -12.33
N LYS A 358 28.11 -22.16 -12.11
CA LYS A 358 26.78 -21.87 -12.64
C LYS A 358 25.83 -21.38 -11.56
N HIS A 359 25.92 -21.97 -10.36
CA HIS A 359 24.96 -21.69 -9.28
C HIS A 359 25.48 -22.15 -7.91
N LEU A 360 24.83 -21.65 -6.87
CA LEU A 360 24.79 -22.25 -5.56
C LEU A 360 23.66 -23.29 -5.57
N GLU A 361 23.96 -24.57 -5.32
CA GLU A 361 22.98 -25.65 -5.17
C GLU A 361 22.79 -25.95 -3.69
N VAL A 362 21.54 -25.95 -3.22
CA VAL A 362 21.18 -26.26 -1.84
C VAL A 362 20.26 -27.49 -1.87
N THR A 363 20.60 -28.55 -1.15
CA THR A 363 19.74 -29.72 -0.96
C THR A 363 18.64 -29.37 0.05
N VAL A 364 17.39 -29.47 -0.37
CA VAL A 364 16.24 -29.12 0.47
C VAL A 364 15.57 -30.36 1.06
N PRO A 365 14.91 -30.25 2.21
CA PRO A 365 14.12 -31.34 2.78
C PRO A 365 13.00 -31.80 1.82
N GLU A 366 12.62 -33.06 1.91
CA GLU A 366 11.49 -33.61 1.14
C GLU A 366 10.18 -32.86 1.42
N THR A 367 9.97 -32.46 2.68
CA THR A 367 8.77 -31.71 3.09
C THR A 367 9.13 -30.27 3.38
N PRO A 368 8.45 -29.28 2.73
CA PRO A 368 8.66 -27.87 3.01
C PRO A 368 8.19 -27.50 4.42
N PRO A 369 8.83 -26.51 5.08
CA PRO A 369 8.48 -26.10 6.45
C PRO A 369 7.22 -25.21 6.52
N GLY A 370 6.66 -24.85 5.39
CA GLY A 370 5.51 -23.96 5.27
C GLY A 370 4.88 -24.01 3.90
N GLU A 371 4.16 -22.94 3.54
CA GLU A 371 3.42 -22.84 2.29
C GLU A 371 3.80 -21.56 1.53
N TYR A 372 3.48 -21.49 0.25
CA TYR A 372 3.49 -20.31 -0.65
C TYR A 372 4.86 -19.84 -1.14
N ALA A 373 5.80 -19.52 -0.24
CA ALA A 373 7.15 -19.10 -0.57
C ALA A 373 8.10 -19.45 0.59
N PHE A 374 9.37 -19.74 0.26
CA PHE A 374 10.30 -20.42 1.16
C PHE A 374 11.61 -19.64 1.25
N THR A 375 11.98 -19.22 2.46
CA THR A 375 13.12 -18.33 2.67
C THR A 375 14.36 -19.09 3.13
N PHE A 376 15.41 -18.97 2.34
CA PHE A 376 16.76 -19.43 2.67
C PHE A 376 17.56 -18.24 3.20
N LYS A 377 18.03 -18.36 4.43
CA LYS A 377 18.85 -17.36 5.11
C LYS A 377 20.31 -17.72 4.90
N ILE A 378 21.03 -16.87 4.19
CA ILE A 378 22.41 -17.08 3.75
C ILE A 378 23.29 -16.08 4.46
N HIS A 379 24.16 -16.56 5.34
CA HIS A 379 25.17 -15.73 6.01
C HIS A 379 26.39 -15.59 5.13
N THR A 380 26.85 -14.37 4.97
CA THR A 380 28.07 -14.02 4.22
C THR A 380 29.07 -13.30 5.12
N GLU A 381 30.33 -13.22 4.66
CA GLU A 381 31.35 -12.40 5.34
C GLU A 381 31.07 -10.91 5.25
#